data_5d02bc20b91ee8699f4dcaec844b7c84
#
_entry.id   5d02bc20b91ee8699f4dcaec844b7c84
#
_cell.length_a   1.000
_cell.length_b   1.000
_cell.length_c   1.000
_cell.angle_alpha   90.00
_cell.angle_beta   90.00
_cell.angle_gamma   90.00
#
_symmetry.space_group_name_H-M   'P 1'
#
loop_
_entity.id
_entity.type
_entity.pdbx_description
1 polymer ?
#
loop_
_entity_poly.entity_id
_entity_poly.type
_entity_poly.pdbx_seq_one_letter_code
_entity_poly.pdbx_strand_id
1 'polypeptide(L)'
;MFPYMSRAFVNEDAGSGDAPGKYPLPGRGDPAFALAAARALLRGADDGDTMGAEAATGYYWGDPSLEAEVSQLLAEAREEGNDRAEQLAERYLRRVQRAR
;
A
#
# COMPACT_ATOMS: atom_id res chain seq x y z
N MET A 1 15.71 -7.35 31.83
CA MET A 1 15.47 -7.51 31.41
C MET A 1 15.27 -7.34 31.23
N PHE A 2 15.15 -7.22 30.79
CA PHE A 2 14.81 -7.34 30.17
C PHE A 2 14.64 -7.07 29.85
N PRO A 3 14.69 -7.06 29.85
CA PRO A 3 14.27 -7.03 29.02
C PRO A 3 13.97 -6.64 28.67
N TYR A 4 13.89 -6.72 28.37
CA TYR A 4 13.40 -6.76 27.61
C TYR A 4 13.24 -6.34 27.18
N MET A 5 13.32 -6.34 27.06
CA MET A 5 13.08 -6.39 26.28
C MET A 5 12.92 -6.10 25.82
N SER A 6 13.01 -6.13 25.82
CA SER A 6 12.80 -6.22 25.03
C SER A 6 12.67 -5.94 24.55
N ARG A 7 12.75 -5.99 24.40
CA ARG A 7 12.62 -6.04 23.56
C ARG A 7 12.40 -5.74 22.93
N ALA A 8 12.43 -5.68 22.89
CA ALA A 8 12.23 -5.71 21.95
C ALA A 8 12.13 -5.29 21.49
N PHE A 9 12.33 -5.29 21.31
CA PHE A 9 12.22 -5.18 20.49
C PHE A 9 12.43 -4.73 19.92
N VAL A 10 12.60 -4.68 19.86
CA VAL A 10 12.79 -4.51 18.98
C VAL A 10 12.93 -4.17 18.29
N ASN A 11 13.07 -4.27 18.01
CA ASN A 11 13.20 -4.09 17.08
C ASN A 11 13.47 -3.77 16.49
N GLU A 12 13.65 -3.95 16.16
CA GLU A 12 13.94 -3.75 15.46
C GLU A 12 13.91 -3.50 14.70
N ASP A 13 14.01 -3.71 14.33
CA ASP A 13 13.97 -3.52 13.45
C ASP A 13 13.91 -2.95 12.85
N ALA A 14 13.60 -3.36 13.13
CA ALA A 14 13.51 -2.59 12.33
C ALA A 14 14.34 -2.06 11.33
N GLY A 15 15.16 -1.99 11.36
CA GLY A 15 16.18 -1.56 10.54
C GLY A 15 15.88 -1.23 9.13
N SER A 16 15.18 -1.83 8.45
CA SER A 16 14.84 -1.40 7.11
C SER A 16 13.95 -0.20 7.20
N GLY A 17 13.84 0.57 6.16
CA GLY A 17 12.92 1.67 6.09
C GLY A 17 11.48 1.26 6.26
N ASP A 18 11.23 -0.02 6.31
CA ASP A 18 9.87 -0.53 6.40
C ASP A 18 9.54 -0.81 7.84
N ALA A 19 9.05 0.20 8.53
CA ALA A 19 8.57 0.02 9.88
C ALA A 19 7.48 -1.05 9.88
N PRO A 20 7.53 -2.01 10.79
CA PRO A 20 6.47 -3.00 10.87
C PRO A 20 5.13 -2.32 11.07
N GLY A 21 4.14 -2.71 10.29
CA GLY A 21 2.81 -2.17 10.40
C GLY A 21 2.54 -0.87 9.67
N LYS A 22 3.55 -0.30 8.99
CA LYS A 22 3.32 0.92 8.22
C LYS A 22 2.28 0.68 7.13
N TYR A 23 2.32 -0.47 6.50
CA TYR A 23 1.35 -0.87 5.50
C TYR A 23 0.70 -2.16 5.98
N PRO A 24 -0.41 -2.06 6.75
CA PRO A 24 -1.04 -3.26 7.28
C PRO A 24 -1.60 -4.13 6.16
N LEU A 25 -1.14 -5.36 6.10
CA LEU A 25 -1.51 -6.30 5.06
C LEU A 25 -1.91 -7.63 5.69
N PRO A 26 -2.98 -8.26 5.20
CA PRO A 26 -3.29 -9.63 5.63
C PRO A 26 -2.30 -10.60 5.01
N GLY A 27 -2.42 -11.89 5.31
CA GLY A 27 -1.56 -12.89 4.68
C GLY A 27 -1.78 -12.92 3.18
N ARG A 28 -0.74 -13.29 2.44
CA ARG A 28 -0.80 -13.27 0.98
C ARG A 28 -1.87 -14.16 0.38
N GLY A 29 -2.25 -15.22 1.07
CA GLY A 29 -3.32 -16.09 0.62
C GLY A 29 -4.72 -15.60 0.95
N ASP A 30 -4.84 -14.50 1.70
CA ASP A 30 -6.12 -13.94 2.10
C ASP A 30 -6.78 -13.26 0.89
N PRO A 31 -8.08 -13.51 0.65
CA PRO A 31 -8.76 -12.84 -0.46
C PRO A 31 -8.72 -11.32 -0.38
N ALA A 32 -8.55 -10.76 0.82
CA ALA A 32 -8.47 -9.31 0.99
C ALA A 32 -7.09 -8.73 0.69
N PHE A 33 -6.10 -9.57 0.37
CA PHE A 33 -4.74 -9.09 0.21
C PHE A 33 -4.60 -8.07 -0.94
N ALA A 34 -5.22 -8.37 -2.08
CA ALA A 34 -5.09 -7.50 -3.25
C ALA A 34 -5.63 -6.10 -2.98
N LEU A 35 -6.78 -5.99 -2.33
CA LEU A 35 -7.35 -4.69 -2.02
C LEU A 35 -6.49 -3.95 -1.00
N ALA A 36 -6.00 -4.66 0.02
CA ALA A 36 -5.11 -4.06 1.01
C ALA A 36 -3.80 -3.58 0.36
N ALA A 37 -3.28 -4.35 -0.60
CA ALA A 37 -2.07 -3.95 -1.32
C ALA A 37 -2.32 -2.69 -2.14
N ALA A 38 -3.48 -2.60 -2.82
CA ALA A 38 -3.83 -1.41 -3.57
C ALA A 38 -3.90 -0.19 -2.66
N ARG A 39 -4.53 -0.32 -1.49
CA ARG A 39 -4.58 0.79 -0.52
C ARG A 39 -3.18 1.19 -0.08
N ALA A 40 -2.30 0.22 0.16
CA ALA A 40 -0.94 0.50 0.58
C ALA A 40 -0.17 1.28 -0.50
N LEU A 41 -0.34 0.92 -1.77
CA LEU A 41 0.33 1.63 -2.85
C LEU A 41 -0.15 3.08 -2.97
N LEU A 42 -1.46 3.30 -2.85
CA LEU A 42 -1.98 4.66 -2.88
C LEU A 42 -1.47 5.47 -1.69
N ARG A 43 -1.46 4.86 -0.51
CA ARG A 43 -0.95 5.51 0.69
C ARG A 43 0.54 5.83 0.56
N GLY A 44 1.32 4.89 0.02
CA GLY A 44 2.74 5.13 -0.19
C GLY A 44 2.99 6.31 -1.11
N ALA A 45 2.22 6.41 -2.19
CA ALA A 45 2.35 7.54 -3.10
C ALA A 45 1.99 8.85 -2.40
N ASP A 46 0.95 8.84 -1.57
CA ASP A 46 0.53 10.02 -0.82
C ASP A 46 1.60 10.47 0.17
N ASP A 47 2.29 9.51 0.77
CA ASP A 47 3.31 9.78 1.79
C ASP A 47 4.71 10.00 1.20
N GLY A 48 4.86 9.90 -0.12
CA GLY A 48 6.17 10.00 -0.76
C GLY A 48 7.02 8.76 -0.53
N ASP A 49 6.40 7.61 -0.32
CA ASP A 49 7.08 6.36 -0.01
C ASP A 49 6.61 5.23 -0.91
N THR A 50 6.56 5.50 -2.22
CA THR A 50 6.12 4.49 -3.18
C THR A 50 6.98 3.24 -3.11
N MET A 51 8.30 3.41 -2.98
CA MET A 51 9.20 2.27 -2.93
C MET A 51 8.96 1.38 -1.71
N GLY A 52 8.67 1.98 -0.56
CA GLY A 52 8.35 1.20 0.64
C GLY A 52 7.07 0.41 0.47
N ALA A 53 6.06 1.02 -0.14
CA ALA A 53 4.81 0.32 -0.39
C ALA A 53 5.00 -0.82 -1.40
N GLU A 54 5.81 -0.59 -2.44
CA GLU A 54 6.13 -1.64 -3.42
C GLU A 54 6.84 -2.80 -2.75
N ALA A 55 7.81 -2.50 -1.89
CA ALA A 55 8.54 -3.54 -1.18
C ALA A 55 7.61 -4.34 -0.26
N ALA A 56 6.71 -3.65 0.44
CA ALA A 56 5.81 -4.30 1.38
C ALA A 56 4.78 -5.19 0.68
N THR A 57 4.25 -4.75 -0.46
CA THR A 57 3.16 -5.45 -1.13
C THR A 57 3.63 -6.47 -2.17
N GLY A 58 4.80 -6.25 -2.75
CA GLY A 58 5.26 -7.06 -3.87
C GLY A 58 4.68 -6.65 -5.21
N TYR A 59 3.86 -5.60 -5.24
CA TYR A 59 3.34 -5.03 -6.48
C TYR A 59 4.04 -3.70 -6.75
N TYR A 60 4.08 -3.28 -8.00
CA TYR A 60 4.66 -2.00 -8.34
C TYR A 60 3.56 -0.98 -8.69
N TRP A 61 3.92 0.29 -8.68
CA TRP A 61 2.97 1.36 -9.00
C TRP A 61 2.53 1.24 -10.45
N GLY A 62 1.23 1.13 -10.65
CA GLY A 62 0.67 0.96 -11.99
C GLY A 62 0.59 -0.49 -12.43
N ASP A 63 0.80 -1.42 -11.50
CA ASP A 63 0.70 -2.85 -11.82
C ASP A 63 -0.73 -3.17 -12.24
N PRO A 64 -0.93 -3.71 -13.47
CA PRO A 64 -2.28 -4.00 -13.96
C PRO A 64 -2.98 -5.10 -13.16
N SER A 65 -2.23 -5.89 -12.40
CA SER A 65 -2.82 -6.92 -11.54
C SER A 65 -3.78 -6.34 -10.51
N LEU A 66 -3.61 -5.07 -10.16
CA LEU A 66 -4.46 -4.42 -9.16
C LEU A 66 -5.44 -3.43 -9.77
N GLU A 67 -5.62 -3.47 -11.09
CA GLU A 67 -6.50 -2.51 -11.76
C GLU A 67 -7.91 -2.52 -11.19
N ALA A 68 -8.49 -3.70 -10.98
CA ALA A 68 -9.85 -3.80 -10.45
C ALA A 68 -9.94 -3.23 -9.04
N GLU A 69 -8.94 -3.54 -8.21
CA GLU A 69 -8.91 -3.05 -6.83
C GLU A 69 -8.78 -1.53 -6.78
N VAL A 70 -7.89 -0.97 -7.61
CA VAL A 70 -7.72 0.48 -7.63
C VAL A 70 -8.98 1.16 -8.18
N SER A 71 -9.66 0.54 -9.15
CA SER A 71 -10.94 1.07 -9.65
C SER A 71 -11.99 1.10 -8.55
N GLN A 72 -12.01 0.07 -7.69
CA GLN A 72 -12.91 0.04 -6.54
C GLN A 72 -12.58 1.17 -5.57
N LEU A 73 -11.29 1.38 -5.29
CA LEU A 73 -10.87 2.46 -4.38
C LEU A 73 -11.19 3.83 -4.97
N LEU A 74 -11.12 3.98 -6.29
CA LEU A 74 -11.52 5.22 -6.95
C LEU A 74 -13.00 5.50 -6.69
N ALA A 75 -13.86 4.49 -6.86
CA ALA A 75 -15.28 4.65 -6.61
C ALA A 75 -15.55 5.03 -5.16
N GLU A 76 -14.86 4.38 -4.21
CA GLU A 76 -15.02 4.70 -2.80
C GLU A 76 -14.59 6.13 -2.50
N ALA A 77 -13.48 6.57 -3.10
CA ALA A 77 -12.98 7.92 -2.88
C ALA A 77 -13.98 8.97 -3.36
N ARG A 78 -14.61 8.70 -4.51
CA ARG A 78 -15.64 9.61 -5.04
C ARG A 78 -16.84 9.68 -4.12
N GLU A 79 -17.28 8.54 -3.60
CA GLU A 79 -18.42 8.52 -2.68
C GLU A 79 -18.13 9.27 -1.40
N GLU A 80 -16.90 9.18 -0.92
CA GLU A 80 -16.48 9.82 0.33
C GLU A 80 -16.09 11.27 0.15
N GLY A 81 -16.00 11.74 -1.08
CA GLY A 81 -15.50 13.08 -1.35
C GLY A 81 -14.03 13.25 -1.03
N ASN A 82 -13.27 12.16 -1.10
CA ASN A 82 -11.84 12.19 -0.80
C ASN A 82 -11.06 12.50 -2.07
N ASP A 83 -10.83 13.79 -2.31
CA ASP A 83 -10.23 14.25 -3.57
C ASP A 83 -8.80 13.73 -3.74
N ARG A 84 -8.05 13.65 -2.66
CA ARG A 84 -6.66 13.19 -2.73
C ARG A 84 -6.59 11.73 -3.14
N ALA A 85 -7.41 10.89 -2.51
CA ALA A 85 -7.46 9.48 -2.85
C ALA A 85 -7.93 9.29 -4.28
N GLU A 86 -8.91 10.09 -4.72
CA GLU A 86 -9.39 10.02 -6.08
C GLU A 86 -8.29 10.34 -7.08
N GLN A 87 -7.52 11.41 -6.84
CA GLN A 87 -6.42 11.78 -7.72
C GLN A 87 -5.36 10.69 -7.80
N LEU A 88 -5.02 10.09 -6.69
CA LEU A 88 -4.00 9.04 -6.66
C LEU A 88 -4.48 7.79 -7.40
N ALA A 89 -5.73 7.40 -7.20
CA ALA A 89 -6.28 6.24 -7.89
C ALA A 89 -6.33 6.49 -9.41
N GLU A 90 -6.74 7.68 -9.82
CA GLU A 90 -6.76 8.02 -11.24
C GLU A 90 -5.36 8.01 -11.83
N ARG A 91 -4.38 8.50 -11.09
CA ARG A 91 -3.00 8.50 -11.52
C ARG A 91 -2.47 7.08 -11.72
N TYR A 92 -2.81 6.19 -10.78
CA TYR A 92 -2.45 4.78 -10.90
C TYR A 92 -3.05 4.17 -12.16
N LEU A 93 -4.34 4.39 -12.39
CA LEU A 93 -5.03 3.81 -13.54
C LEU A 93 -4.50 4.35 -14.87
N ARG A 94 -4.13 5.64 -14.92
CA ARG A 94 -3.49 6.18 -16.11
C ARG A 94 -2.15 5.50 -16.39
N ARG A 95 -1.42 5.17 -15.34
CA ARG A 95 -0.15 4.46 -15.50
C ARG A 95 -0.39 3.06 -16.09
N VAL A 96 -1.42 2.36 -15.62
CA VAL A 96 -1.80 1.06 -16.17
C VAL A 96 -2.11 1.20 -17.66
N GLN A 97 -2.90 2.20 -18.01
CA GLN A 97 -3.30 2.42 -19.41
C GLN A 97 -2.09 2.68 -20.31
N ARG A 98 -1.14 3.45 -19.84
CA ARG A 98 0.04 3.78 -20.64
C ARG A 98 0.95 2.57 -20.90
N ALA A 99 0.90 1.58 -20.05
CA ALA A 99 1.71 0.38 -20.20
C ALA A 99 1.10 -0.63 -21.18
N ARG A 100 -0.11 -0.40 -21.64
CA ARG A 100 -0.80 -1.31 -22.56
C ARG A 100 -0.49 -1.06 -24.01
#